data_4e9e7b8352b7ad92a9840c8f0394e7e5
#
_entry.id   4e9e7b8352b7ad92a9840c8f0394e7e5
#
_cell.length_a   1.000
_cell.length_b   1.000
_cell.length_c   1.000
_cell.angle_alpha   90.00
_cell.angle_beta   90.00
_cell.angle_gamma   90.00
#
_symmetry.space_group_name_H-M   'P 1'
#
loop_
_entity.id
_entity.type
_entity.pdbx_description
1 polymer ?
#
loop_
_entity_poly.entity_id
_entity_poly.type
_entity_poly.pdbx_seq_one_letter_code
_entity_poly.pdbx_strand_id
1 'polypeptide(L)'
;MKHTVRIQENNPQKISFYFRSEWRLLLIVTISGLIYNFGLLAGPWFEGQMAQCLVDLAGHRSSFSDMTVLVLCYLAAIATVQGSRFLKRLYVRHFANNISRRMKENLYANLIHKSRAELSGENAGTLLTKAISDADACAEGMRKFTTEIFDTGVALAAYIGMLLHYDFRLALLSLIFPPISYYIAEKMKALVQKTSADSRESAGRLSDATMDRVSGALTYRVFGCEAQRAEDYEKHLADYEKHAVRAGIWVQIMPPIYKLISLISILFILYFGSRNVLGTGWSSWNIAAFTTFLSCYMKLSVKSSHAAKLFNAVQKAQVSWKRIRPLLTSVPEDSPLPRSESGLLQVRDLSFSYPDKTIFTGLSFTAHPGEIIGVTGPVASGKSTLGRCFLCEEPYQGSICFASRELRELPDDMKRSIFGYLGHDPELLGSSILSNILMGEETDPSPYVQIVCLTEDLSGMPEGLETRIGDGGIRLSGGQQKRVALARTLAHPRPVLILDDPFSALDRRTEEEIFKNLQQLVRDQSLIVLLISHRLTLFPKTSQVIWMEDGCATVSTHESLLASSPHYRQLYETQADQISGGAE
;
A
#
# COMPACT_ATOMS: atom_id res chain seq x y z
N MET A 1 10.39 10.17 21.08
CA MET A 1 11.30 9.01 21.19
C MET A 1 11.76 8.66 19.80
N LYS A 2 12.95 9.13 19.42
CA LYS A 2 13.55 8.86 18.09
C LYS A 2 14.04 7.42 18.06
N HIS A 3 13.27 6.49 17.51
CA HIS A 3 13.78 5.20 17.06
C HIS A 3 14.32 5.37 15.64
N THR A 4 15.54 5.87 15.54
CA THR A 4 16.33 5.77 14.32
C THR A 4 16.66 4.29 14.13
N VAL A 5 15.88 3.59 13.35
CA VAL A 5 16.20 2.21 12.95
C VAL A 5 17.35 2.30 11.95
N ARG A 6 18.57 2.00 12.40
CA ARG A 6 19.72 1.75 11.51
C ARG A 6 19.35 0.59 10.58
N ILE A 7 18.90 0.90 9.37
CA ILE A 7 18.71 -0.05 8.28
C ILE A 7 20.04 -0.13 7.50
N GLN A 8 21.14 -0.49 8.17
CA GLN A 8 22.39 -0.84 7.50
C GLN A 8 22.47 -2.35 7.33
N GLU A 9 22.69 -2.81 6.10
CA GLU A 9 23.04 -4.17 5.64
C GLU A 9 21.92 -5.22 5.45
N ASN A 10 20.63 -4.89 5.50
CA ASN A 10 19.58 -5.88 5.36
C ASN A 10 18.78 -5.68 4.07
N ASN A 11 18.75 -6.69 3.21
CA ASN A 11 18.00 -6.66 1.96
C ASN A 11 16.50 -6.88 2.22
N PRO A 12 15.65 -5.82 2.22
CA PRO A 12 14.22 -5.92 2.50
C PRO A 12 13.44 -6.69 1.43
N GLN A 13 14.07 -7.01 0.31
CA GLN A 13 13.52 -7.86 -0.75
C GLN A 13 13.57 -9.36 -0.43
N LYS A 14 14.12 -9.76 0.73
CA LYS A 14 14.17 -11.16 1.16
C LYS A 14 13.20 -11.41 2.31
N ILE A 15 12.35 -12.41 2.17
CA ILE A 15 11.42 -12.82 3.24
C ILE A 15 12.17 -13.20 4.53
N SER A 16 13.35 -13.83 4.41
CA SER A 16 14.18 -14.20 5.56
C SER A 16 14.60 -13.02 6.43
N PHE A 17 14.71 -11.82 5.86
CA PHE A 17 14.99 -10.59 6.59
C PHE A 17 13.94 -10.34 7.68
N TYR A 18 12.66 -10.44 7.34
CA TYR A 18 11.56 -10.19 8.27
C TYR A 18 11.48 -11.24 9.39
N PHE A 19 11.77 -12.50 9.08
CA PHE A 19 11.86 -13.54 10.11
C PHE A 19 13.05 -13.30 11.06
N ARG A 20 14.21 -12.94 10.51
CA ARG A 20 15.41 -12.70 11.30
C ARG A 20 15.30 -11.45 12.19
N SER A 21 14.62 -10.42 11.72
CA SER A 21 14.41 -9.19 12.50
C SER A 21 13.57 -9.40 13.76
N GLU A 22 12.68 -10.41 13.76
CA GLU A 22 11.77 -10.72 14.87
C GLU A 22 12.11 -12.05 15.57
N TRP A 23 13.38 -12.47 15.56
CA TRP A 23 13.82 -13.77 16.08
C TRP A 23 13.42 -14.01 17.55
N ARG A 24 13.41 -12.96 18.39
CA ARG A 24 13.02 -13.06 19.81
C ARG A 24 11.55 -13.47 19.98
N LEU A 25 10.67 -12.86 19.19
CA LEU A 25 9.24 -13.22 19.18
C LEU A 25 9.04 -14.64 18.66
N LEU A 26 9.78 -15.01 17.61
CA LEU A 26 9.74 -16.36 17.05
C LEU A 26 10.23 -17.41 18.06
N LEU A 27 11.22 -17.13 18.88
CA LEU A 27 11.68 -18.03 19.94
C LEU A 27 10.57 -18.30 20.95
N ILE A 28 9.87 -17.26 21.42
CA ILE A 28 8.74 -17.40 22.34
C ILE A 28 7.60 -18.20 21.68
N VAL A 29 7.28 -17.92 20.42
CA VAL A 29 6.28 -18.64 19.64
C VAL A 29 6.65 -20.11 19.49
N THR A 30 7.94 -20.41 19.25
CA THR A 30 8.46 -21.77 19.11
C THR A 30 8.29 -22.54 20.42
N ILE A 31 8.79 -22.01 21.54
CA ILE A 31 8.70 -22.68 22.84
C ILE A 31 7.23 -22.89 23.23
N SER A 32 6.41 -21.84 23.21
CA SER A 32 4.99 -21.94 23.57
C SER A 32 4.22 -22.82 22.58
N GLY A 33 4.59 -22.81 21.30
CA GLY A 33 4.03 -23.67 20.26
C GLY A 33 4.34 -25.15 20.48
N LEU A 34 5.56 -25.49 20.87
CA LEU A 34 5.95 -26.86 21.20
C LEU A 34 5.21 -27.37 22.45
N ILE A 35 5.21 -26.58 23.54
CA ILE A 35 4.47 -26.94 24.77
C ILE A 35 2.98 -27.17 24.47
N TYR A 36 2.37 -26.25 23.69
CA TYR A 36 0.97 -26.38 23.29
C TYR A 36 0.71 -27.66 22.48
N ASN A 37 1.50 -27.93 21.43
CA ASN A 37 1.20 -29.01 20.48
C ASN A 37 1.56 -30.41 21.04
N PHE A 38 2.64 -30.53 21.80
CA PHE A 38 2.90 -31.76 22.55
C PHE A 38 1.90 -31.96 23.69
N GLY A 39 1.54 -30.87 24.38
CA GLY A 39 0.53 -30.90 25.44
C GLY A 39 -0.87 -31.31 24.94
N LEU A 40 -1.18 -31.16 23.65
CA LEU A 40 -2.42 -31.68 23.06
C LEU A 40 -2.56 -33.22 23.20
N LEU A 41 -1.46 -33.98 23.35
CA LEU A 41 -1.46 -35.40 23.57
C LEU A 41 -1.99 -35.77 24.98
N ALA A 42 -1.87 -34.86 25.94
CA ALA A 42 -2.37 -35.08 27.31
C ALA A 42 -3.88 -35.35 27.31
N GLY A 43 -4.68 -34.67 26.44
CA GLY A 43 -6.11 -34.93 26.36
C GLY A 43 -6.46 -36.39 26.13
N PRO A 44 -6.07 -36.98 24.96
CA PRO A 44 -6.28 -38.42 24.70
C PRO A 44 -5.74 -39.35 25.76
N TRP A 45 -4.56 -39.04 26.33
CA TRP A 45 -3.95 -39.88 27.36
C TRP A 45 -4.77 -39.88 28.66
N PHE A 46 -5.16 -38.71 29.17
CA PHE A 46 -6.01 -38.62 30.36
C PHE A 46 -7.41 -39.19 30.10
N GLU A 47 -8.01 -38.96 28.91
CA GLU A 47 -9.27 -39.57 28.50
C GLU A 47 -9.19 -41.11 28.61
N GLY A 48 -8.07 -41.70 28.16
CA GLY A 48 -7.81 -43.14 28.30
C GLY A 48 -7.64 -43.60 29.74
N GLN A 49 -6.82 -42.90 30.54
CA GLN A 49 -6.61 -43.27 31.96
C GLN A 49 -7.89 -43.15 32.80
N MET A 50 -8.71 -42.11 32.54
CA MET A 50 -10.01 -41.98 33.22
C MET A 50 -10.99 -43.08 32.81
N ALA A 51 -11.00 -43.49 31.53
CA ALA A 51 -11.82 -44.60 31.06
C ALA A 51 -11.42 -45.93 31.74
N GLN A 52 -10.12 -46.19 31.88
CA GLN A 52 -9.63 -47.38 32.62
C GLN A 52 -9.99 -47.30 34.09
N CYS A 53 -9.75 -46.15 34.73
CA CYS A 53 -10.07 -45.95 36.16
C CYS A 53 -11.57 -46.14 36.42
N LEU A 54 -12.45 -45.74 35.49
CA LEU A 54 -13.90 -45.99 35.62
C LEU A 54 -14.25 -47.47 35.59
N VAL A 55 -13.59 -48.25 34.73
CA VAL A 55 -13.78 -49.71 34.67
C VAL A 55 -13.25 -50.38 35.95
N ASP A 56 -12.08 -49.94 36.43
CA ASP A 56 -11.48 -50.47 37.67
C ASP A 56 -12.31 -50.11 38.92
N LEU A 57 -12.95 -48.93 38.94
CA LEU A 57 -13.88 -48.49 39.94
C LEU A 57 -15.14 -49.38 39.96
N ALA A 58 -15.70 -49.66 38.78
CA ALA A 58 -16.83 -50.58 38.63
C ALA A 58 -16.50 -52.02 39.05
N GLY A 59 -15.23 -52.44 38.89
CA GLY A 59 -14.70 -53.71 39.33
C GLY A 59 -14.20 -53.75 40.81
N HIS A 60 -14.39 -52.65 41.58
CA HIS A 60 -13.87 -52.46 42.95
C HIS A 60 -12.34 -52.61 43.10
N ARG A 61 -11.58 -52.27 41.99
CA ARG A 61 -10.11 -52.34 41.95
C ARG A 61 -9.42 -50.99 42.18
N SER A 62 -10.14 -49.88 42.15
CA SER A 62 -9.64 -48.54 42.42
C SER A 62 -10.58 -47.73 43.30
N SER A 63 -10.10 -46.62 43.86
CA SER A 63 -10.86 -45.74 44.74
C SER A 63 -11.37 -44.51 43.96
N PHE A 64 -12.47 -43.89 44.43
CA PHE A 64 -12.96 -42.63 43.89
C PHE A 64 -11.95 -41.49 44.03
N SER A 65 -11.05 -41.55 45.04
CA SER A 65 -9.95 -40.59 45.18
C SER A 65 -8.98 -40.62 44.01
N ASP A 66 -8.72 -41.79 43.40
CA ASP A 66 -7.81 -41.93 42.25
C ASP A 66 -8.37 -41.22 41.02
N MET A 67 -9.69 -41.35 40.80
CA MET A 67 -10.39 -40.62 39.75
C MET A 67 -10.29 -39.10 39.97
N THR A 68 -10.47 -38.65 41.22
CA THR A 68 -10.39 -37.23 41.57
C THR A 68 -9.00 -36.65 41.27
N VAL A 69 -7.95 -37.38 41.65
CA VAL A 69 -6.57 -37.00 41.37
C VAL A 69 -6.32 -36.91 39.86
N LEU A 70 -6.77 -37.90 39.07
CA LEU A 70 -6.65 -37.88 37.61
C LEU A 70 -7.35 -36.66 36.98
N VAL A 71 -8.55 -36.31 37.45
CA VAL A 71 -9.30 -35.15 36.98
C VAL A 71 -8.55 -33.84 37.31
N LEU A 72 -8.02 -33.70 38.53
CA LEU A 72 -7.26 -32.51 38.92
C LEU A 72 -5.96 -32.38 38.11
N CYS A 73 -5.24 -33.47 37.89
CA CYS A 73 -4.05 -33.49 37.04
C CYS A 73 -4.40 -33.12 35.57
N TYR A 74 -5.52 -33.62 35.07
CA TYR A 74 -6.01 -33.30 33.74
C TYR A 74 -6.35 -31.80 33.60
N LEU A 75 -7.06 -31.23 34.59
CA LEU A 75 -7.36 -29.80 34.61
C LEU A 75 -6.08 -28.92 34.62
N ALA A 76 -5.09 -29.32 35.45
CA ALA A 76 -3.81 -28.63 35.50
C ALA A 76 -3.05 -28.71 34.15
N ALA A 77 -3.03 -29.90 33.52
CA ALA A 77 -2.44 -30.10 32.20
C ALA A 77 -3.13 -29.25 31.13
N ILE A 78 -4.46 -29.25 31.07
CA ILE A 78 -5.22 -28.44 30.14
C ILE A 78 -4.98 -26.94 30.37
N ALA A 79 -4.95 -26.47 31.63
CA ALA A 79 -4.68 -25.07 31.96
C ALA A 79 -3.30 -24.65 31.42
N THR A 80 -2.27 -25.48 31.59
CA THR A 80 -0.93 -25.23 31.04
C THR A 80 -0.92 -25.17 29.50
N VAL A 81 -1.61 -26.13 28.87
CA VAL A 81 -1.75 -26.19 27.41
C VAL A 81 -2.46 -24.95 26.85
N GLN A 82 -3.58 -24.53 27.48
CA GLN A 82 -4.33 -23.35 27.03
C GLN A 82 -3.57 -22.04 27.32
N GLY A 83 -2.84 -21.96 28.44
CA GLY A 83 -1.95 -20.85 28.74
C GLY A 83 -0.86 -20.71 27.67
N SER A 84 -0.21 -21.81 27.28
CA SER A 84 0.78 -21.83 26.19
C SER A 84 0.17 -21.46 24.82
N ARG A 85 -1.07 -21.92 24.58
CA ARG A 85 -1.82 -21.52 23.37
C ARG A 85 -2.09 -20.01 23.33
N PHE A 86 -2.50 -19.44 24.45
CA PHE A 86 -2.73 -18.00 24.57
C PHE A 86 -1.44 -17.21 24.26
N LEU A 87 -0.34 -17.56 24.93
CA LEU A 87 0.97 -16.94 24.70
C LEU A 87 1.39 -17.04 23.23
N LYS A 88 1.32 -18.23 22.64
CA LYS A 88 1.64 -18.43 21.22
C LYS A 88 0.82 -17.53 20.32
N ARG A 89 -0.51 -17.47 20.53
CA ARG A 89 -1.40 -16.64 19.69
C ARG A 89 -1.12 -15.15 19.83
N LEU A 90 -0.83 -14.69 21.04
CA LEU A 90 -0.48 -13.30 21.31
C LEU A 90 0.81 -12.91 20.57
N TYR A 91 1.88 -13.67 20.77
CA TYR A 91 3.18 -13.34 20.19
C TYR A 91 3.25 -13.54 18.67
N VAL A 92 2.52 -14.50 18.13
CA VAL A 92 2.37 -14.64 16.66
C VAL A 92 1.64 -13.44 16.04
N ARG A 93 0.66 -12.84 16.76
CA ARG A 93 -0.01 -11.63 16.29
C ARG A 93 0.93 -10.42 16.36
N HIS A 94 1.70 -10.28 17.45
CA HIS A 94 2.74 -9.23 17.53
C HIS A 94 3.77 -9.38 16.41
N PHE A 95 4.24 -10.59 16.13
CA PHE A 95 5.13 -10.87 15.01
C PHE A 95 4.55 -10.38 13.68
N ALA A 96 3.29 -10.70 13.36
CA ALA A 96 2.65 -10.27 12.13
C ALA A 96 2.50 -8.74 12.04
N ASN A 97 2.09 -8.10 13.14
CA ASN A 97 1.91 -6.65 13.18
C ASN A 97 3.23 -5.91 13.00
N ASN A 98 4.32 -6.39 13.60
CA ASN A 98 5.65 -5.79 13.43
C ASN A 98 6.12 -5.92 11.97
N ILE A 99 5.91 -7.07 11.35
CA ILE A 99 6.24 -7.27 9.93
C ILE A 99 5.42 -6.34 9.03
N SER A 100 4.09 -6.29 9.24
CA SER A 100 3.21 -5.40 8.47
C SER A 100 3.66 -3.94 8.59
N ARG A 101 3.95 -3.49 9.81
CA ARG A 101 4.46 -2.16 10.08
C ARG A 101 5.75 -1.88 9.30
N ARG A 102 6.77 -2.75 9.41
CA ARG A 102 8.05 -2.58 8.71
C ARG A 102 7.91 -2.58 7.19
N MET A 103 7.04 -3.45 6.65
CA MET A 103 6.76 -3.45 5.22
C MET A 103 6.12 -2.14 4.76
N LYS A 104 5.13 -1.66 5.51
CA LYS A 104 4.44 -0.39 5.21
C LYS A 104 5.38 0.82 5.32
N GLU A 105 6.21 0.87 6.36
CA GLU A 105 7.24 1.91 6.53
C GLU A 105 8.20 1.94 5.33
N ASN A 106 8.70 0.77 4.92
CA ASN A 106 9.60 0.65 3.78
C ASN A 106 8.93 1.00 2.44
N LEU A 107 7.71 0.51 2.22
CA LEU A 107 6.95 0.81 1.00
C LEU A 107 6.64 2.30 0.90
N TYR A 108 6.17 2.91 1.99
CA TYR A 108 5.88 4.34 2.04
C TYR A 108 7.14 5.17 1.75
N ALA A 109 8.25 4.89 2.45
CA ALA A 109 9.50 5.58 2.24
C ALA A 109 10.01 5.46 0.79
N ASN A 110 9.88 4.28 0.17
CA ASN A 110 10.27 4.09 -1.22
C ASN A 110 9.34 4.82 -2.20
N LEU A 111 8.01 4.79 -1.96
CA LEU A 111 7.06 5.41 -2.87
C LEU A 111 7.23 6.91 -2.95
N ILE A 112 7.53 7.60 -1.84
CA ILE A 112 7.77 9.05 -1.83
C ILE A 112 9.09 9.47 -2.48
N HIS A 113 10.04 8.55 -2.66
CA HIS A 113 11.33 8.83 -3.32
C HIS A 113 11.34 8.45 -4.80
N LYS A 114 10.29 7.80 -5.31
CA LYS A 114 10.19 7.44 -6.73
C LYS A 114 9.73 8.61 -7.57
N SER A 115 10.36 8.76 -8.74
CA SER A 115 9.96 9.75 -9.72
C SER A 115 8.58 9.43 -10.34
N ARG A 116 7.94 10.45 -10.89
CA ARG A 116 6.67 10.29 -11.61
C ARG A 116 6.80 9.30 -12.79
N ALA A 117 7.93 9.34 -13.50
CA ALA A 117 8.19 8.44 -14.62
C ALA A 117 8.19 6.96 -14.18
N GLU A 118 8.79 6.65 -13.02
CA GLU A 118 8.80 5.29 -12.46
C GLU A 118 7.41 4.83 -11.99
N LEU A 119 6.54 5.75 -11.61
CA LEU A 119 5.19 5.46 -11.14
C LEU A 119 4.12 5.57 -12.25
N SER A 120 4.47 6.08 -13.43
CA SER A 120 3.53 6.37 -14.53
C SER A 120 2.76 5.16 -15.06
N GLY A 121 3.28 3.94 -14.84
CA GLY A 121 2.59 2.69 -15.21
C GLY A 121 1.51 2.25 -14.21
N GLU A 122 1.32 2.93 -13.10
CA GLU A 122 0.40 2.52 -12.03
C GLU A 122 -0.47 3.68 -11.55
N ASN A 123 -1.75 3.42 -11.34
CA ASN A 123 -2.63 4.43 -10.75
C ASN A 123 -2.48 4.48 -9.21
N ALA A 124 -2.86 5.60 -8.60
CA ALA A 124 -2.76 5.82 -7.15
C ALA A 124 -3.49 4.74 -6.33
N GLY A 125 -4.65 4.25 -6.80
CA GLY A 125 -5.40 3.19 -6.15
C GLY A 125 -4.65 1.85 -6.12
N THR A 126 -3.92 1.53 -7.19
CA THR A 126 -3.06 0.32 -7.24
C THR A 126 -1.89 0.44 -6.28
N LEU A 127 -1.23 1.60 -6.23
CA LEU A 127 -0.13 1.87 -5.30
C LEU A 127 -0.59 1.80 -3.85
N LEU A 128 -1.74 2.39 -3.52
CA LEU A 128 -2.35 2.31 -2.20
C LEU A 128 -2.68 0.86 -1.81
N THR A 129 -3.21 0.07 -2.75
CA THR A 129 -3.49 -1.36 -2.55
C THR A 129 -2.21 -2.13 -2.23
N LYS A 130 -1.11 -1.87 -2.95
CA LYS A 130 0.21 -2.48 -2.68
C LYS A 130 0.74 -2.07 -1.31
N ALA A 131 0.67 -0.79 -0.97
CA ALA A 131 1.21 -0.27 0.27
C ALA A 131 0.44 -0.77 1.52
N ILE A 132 -0.86 -0.99 1.43
CA ILE A 132 -1.70 -1.38 2.56
C ILE A 132 -2.07 -2.86 2.48
N SER A 133 -2.88 -3.24 1.49
CA SER A 133 -3.51 -4.57 1.45
C SER A 133 -2.53 -5.69 1.13
N ASP A 134 -1.59 -5.48 0.21
CA ASP A 134 -0.61 -6.50 -0.15
C ASP A 134 0.44 -6.69 0.96
N ALA A 135 0.84 -5.61 1.66
CA ALA A 135 1.71 -5.70 2.82
C ALA A 135 1.05 -6.51 3.95
N ASP A 136 -0.25 -6.25 4.24
CA ASP A 136 -1.01 -7.02 5.23
C ASP A 136 -1.18 -8.49 4.81
N ALA A 137 -1.43 -8.77 3.54
CA ALA A 137 -1.54 -10.13 3.03
C ALA A 137 -0.21 -10.90 3.16
N CYS A 138 0.93 -10.25 2.96
CA CYS A 138 2.25 -10.84 3.17
C CYS A 138 2.50 -11.17 4.65
N ALA A 139 2.25 -10.21 5.55
CA ALA A 139 2.41 -10.42 6.99
C ALA A 139 1.47 -11.50 7.52
N GLU A 140 0.22 -11.53 7.08
CA GLU A 140 -0.75 -12.57 7.43
C GLU A 140 -0.35 -13.95 6.89
N GLY A 141 0.23 -14.02 5.69
CA GLY A 141 0.79 -15.25 5.14
C GLY A 141 1.96 -15.79 5.96
N MET A 142 2.88 -14.93 6.38
CA MET A 142 3.99 -15.29 7.27
C MET A 142 3.48 -15.75 8.63
N ARG A 143 2.47 -15.08 9.18
CA ARG A 143 1.79 -15.46 10.42
C ARG A 143 1.17 -16.87 10.31
N LYS A 144 0.40 -17.12 9.25
CA LYS A 144 -0.25 -18.41 9.02
C LYS A 144 0.77 -19.51 8.82
N PHE A 145 1.82 -19.25 8.04
CA PHE A 145 2.91 -20.22 7.87
C PHE A 145 3.54 -20.61 9.23
N THR A 146 3.91 -19.61 10.03
CA THR A 146 4.48 -19.85 11.38
C THR A 146 3.51 -20.59 12.28
N THR A 147 2.22 -20.23 12.28
CA THR A 147 1.21 -20.89 13.10
C THR A 147 1.01 -22.35 12.68
N GLU A 148 0.89 -22.62 11.39
CA GLU A 148 0.55 -23.94 10.87
C GLU A 148 1.71 -24.94 10.93
N ILE A 149 2.97 -24.49 10.89
CA ILE A 149 4.11 -25.36 11.17
C ILE A 149 3.91 -26.06 12.53
N PHE A 150 3.46 -25.32 13.54
CA PHE A 150 3.22 -25.87 14.87
C PHE A 150 1.86 -26.57 14.96
N ASP A 151 0.77 -25.91 14.57
CA ASP A 151 -0.59 -26.39 14.81
C ASP A 151 -0.99 -27.57 13.92
N THR A 152 -0.35 -27.69 12.76
CA THR A 152 -0.56 -28.81 11.85
C THR A 152 0.67 -29.71 11.83
N GLY A 153 1.86 -29.18 11.54
CA GLY A 153 3.08 -29.99 11.37
C GLY A 153 3.49 -30.72 12.65
N VAL A 154 3.78 -29.97 13.72
CA VAL A 154 4.22 -30.56 15.00
C VAL A 154 3.11 -31.39 15.63
N ALA A 155 1.85 -30.92 15.59
CA ALA A 155 0.74 -31.69 16.16
C ALA A 155 0.48 -33.02 15.43
N LEU A 156 0.54 -33.04 14.08
CA LEU A 156 0.44 -34.27 13.29
C LEU A 156 1.56 -35.23 13.63
N ALA A 157 2.82 -34.75 13.69
CA ALA A 157 3.96 -35.59 14.07
C ALA A 157 3.81 -36.17 15.46
N ALA A 158 3.31 -35.37 16.43
CA ALA A 158 3.09 -35.81 17.80
C ALA A 158 1.97 -36.89 17.89
N TYR A 159 0.82 -36.67 17.21
CA TYR A 159 -0.24 -37.67 17.16
C TYR A 159 0.19 -38.97 16.45
N ILE A 160 0.89 -38.84 15.30
CA ILE A 160 1.42 -40.03 14.59
C ILE A 160 2.41 -40.78 15.47
N GLY A 161 3.34 -40.09 16.12
CA GLY A 161 4.30 -40.70 17.04
C GLY A 161 3.60 -41.46 18.18
N MET A 162 2.53 -40.90 18.75
CA MET A 162 1.75 -41.56 19.80
C MET A 162 1.00 -42.80 19.28
N LEU A 163 0.39 -42.74 18.10
CA LEU A 163 -0.27 -43.90 17.49
C LEU A 163 0.73 -45.03 17.20
N LEU A 164 1.92 -44.70 16.65
CA LEU A 164 2.99 -45.67 16.39
C LEU A 164 3.53 -46.32 17.68
N HIS A 165 3.55 -45.56 18.78
CA HIS A 165 3.98 -46.08 20.09
C HIS A 165 3.01 -47.14 20.67
N TYR A 166 1.70 -46.96 20.49
CA TYR A 166 0.70 -47.90 20.97
C TYR A 166 0.60 -49.17 20.14
N ASP A 167 0.51 -49.05 18.83
CA ASP A 167 0.50 -50.18 17.88
C ASP A 167 0.91 -49.75 16.48
N PHE A 168 2.11 -50.19 16.07
CA PHE A 168 2.67 -49.82 14.76
C PHE A 168 1.82 -50.33 13.57
N ARG A 169 1.23 -51.57 13.70
CA ARG A 169 0.46 -52.17 12.60
C ARG A 169 -0.87 -51.46 12.40
N LEU A 170 -1.58 -51.23 13.51
CA LEU A 170 -2.87 -50.56 13.48
C LEU A 170 -2.70 -49.07 13.11
N ALA A 171 -1.62 -48.42 13.56
CA ALA A 171 -1.28 -47.06 13.16
C ALA A 171 -1.06 -46.94 11.64
N LEU A 172 -0.24 -47.82 11.03
CA LEU A 172 -0.05 -47.84 9.59
C LEU A 172 -1.36 -48.07 8.83
N LEU A 173 -2.18 -49.03 9.26
CA LEU A 173 -3.47 -49.29 8.62
C LEU A 173 -4.41 -48.09 8.68
N SER A 174 -4.48 -47.41 9.83
CA SER A 174 -5.34 -46.24 10.01
C SER A 174 -4.83 -45.02 9.24
N LEU A 175 -3.51 -44.89 9.05
CA LEU A 175 -2.89 -43.78 8.33
C LEU A 175 -2.96 -43.87 6.80
N ILE A 176 -3.49 -44.95 6.20
CA ILE A 176 -3.71 -45.08 4.76
C ILE A 176 -4.78 -44.09 4.27
N PHE A 177 -5.82 -43.84 5.06
CA PHE A 177 -6.99 -43.07 4.61
C PHE A 177 -6.79 -41.54 4.57
N PRO A 178 -6.04 -40.88 5.49
CA PRO A 178 -5.76 -39.45 5.37
C PRO A 178 -5.08 -39.03 4.06
N PRO A 179 -4.08 -39.70 3.50
CA PRO A 179 -3.54 -39.40 2.17
C PRO A 179 -4.56 -39.57 1.04
N ILE A 180 -5.44 -40.56 1.12
CA ILE A 180 -6.52 -40.77 0.13
C ILE A 180 -7.49 -39.58 0.18
N SER A 181 -7.87 -39.16 1.35
CA SER A 181 -8.69 -37.95 1.58
C SER A 181 -8.03 -36.71 0.97
N TYR A 182 -6.72 -36.54 1.17
CA TYR A 182 -5.96 -35.44 0.59
C TYR A 182 -5.92 -35.51 -0.95
N TYR A 183 -5.72 -36.70 -1.53
CA TYR A 183 -5.72 -36.87 -2.99
C TYR A 183 -7.06 -36.49 -3.62
N ILE A 184 -8.18 -36.92 -3.01
CA ILE A 184 -9.52 -36.53 -3.44
C ILE A 184 -9.71 -35.01 -3.34
N ALA A 185 -9.23 -34.40 -2.24
CA ALA A 185 -9.24 -32.96 -2.05
C ALA A 185 -8.51 -32.20 -3.17
N GLU A 186 -7.33 -32.67 -3.54
CA GLU A 186 -6.51 -32.03 -4.58
C GLU A 186 -7.19 -32.11 -5.96
N LYS A 187 -7.82 -33.23 -6.28
CA LYS A 187 -8.62 -33.37 -7.53
C LYS A 187 -9.82 -32.43 -7.58
N MET A 188 -10.50 -32.25 -6.44
CA MET A 188 -11.66 -31.35 -6.37
C MET A 188 -11.26 -29.86 -6.27
N LYS A 189 -10.04 -29.57 -5.87
CA LYS A 189 -9.52 -28.19 -5.71
C LYS A 189 -9.67 -27.37 -7.01
N ALA A 190 -9.39 -27.95 -8.17
CA ALA A 190 -9.52 -27.27 -9.45
C ALA A 190 -10.96 -26.78 -9.71
N LEU A 191 -11.96 -27.59 -9.33
CA LEU A 191 -13.37 -27.25 -9.47
C LEU A 191 -13.78 -26.14 -8.48
N VAL A 192 -13.34 -26.25 -7.23
CA VAL A 192 -13.56 -25.21 -6.20
C VAL A 192 -12.89 -23.90 -6.61
N GLN A 193 -11.68 -23.94 -7.14
CA GLN A 193 -10.96 -22.75 -7.61
C GLN A 193 -11.68 -22.09 -8.78
N LYS A 194 -12.14 -22.87 -9.77
CA LYS A 194 -12.88 -22.36 -10.92
C LYS A 194 -14.18 -21.68 -10.49
N THR A 195 -15.03 -22.37 -9.73
CA THR A 195 -16.30 -21.81 -9.28
C THR A 195 -16.13 -20.60 -8.36
N SER A 196 -15.07 -20.57 -7.54
CA SER A 196 -14.74 -19.42 -6.70
C SER A 196 -14.15 -18.26 -7.52
N ALA A 197 -13.51 -18.52 -8.68
CA ALA A 197 -13.06 -17.48 -9.60
C ALA A 197 -14.27 -16.85 -10.31
N ASP A 198 -15.19 -17.66 -10.83
CA ASP A 198 -16.43 -17.20 -11.48
C ASP A 198 -17.26 -16.32 -10.51
N SER A 199 -17.37 -16.75 -9.24
CA SER A 199 -18.06 -15.96 -8.21
C SER A 199 -17.37 -14.62 -7.89
N ARG A 200 -16.03 -14.58 -7.90
CA ARG A 200 -15.30 -13.31 -7.69
C ARG A 200 -15.42 -12.37 -8.89
N GLU A 201 -15.45 -12.91 -10.09
CA GLU A 201 -15.64 -12.12 -11.31
C GLU A 201 -17.03 -11.48 -11.33
N SER A 202 -18.09 -12.26 -11.03
CA SER A 202 -19.45 -11.72 -10.94
C SER A 202 -19.62 -10.72 -9.77
N ALA A 203 -18.91 -10.93 -8.64
CA ALA A 203 -18.84 -9.94 -7.57
C ALA A 203 -18.16 -8.62 -8.01
N GLY A 204 -17.13 -8.71 -8.85
CA GLY A 204 -16.48 -7.53 -9.45
C GLY A 204 -17.45 -6.75 -10.32
N ARG A 205 -18.13 -7.41 -11.26
CA ARG A 205 -19.17 -6.78 -12.12
C ARG A 205 -20.30 -6.11 -11.30
N LEU A 206 -20.75 -6.77 -10.23
CA LEU A 206 -21.75 -6.19 -9.32
C LEU A 206 -21.20 -4.96 -8.58
N SER A 207 -19.95 -5.00 -8.15
CA SER A 207 -19.31 -3.85 -7.50
C SER A 207 -19.18 -2.65 -8.43
N ASP A 208 -18.79 -2.87 -9.68
CA ASP A 208 -18.69 -1.82 -10.70
C ASP A 208 -20.09 -1.20 -10.99
N ALA A 209 -21.12 -2.04 -11.16
CA ALA A 209 -22.49 -1.58 -11.33
C ALA A 209 -23.01 -0.81 -10.10
N THR A 210 -22.61 -1.22 -8.89
CA THR A 210 -22.95 -0.51 -7.65
C THR A 210 -22.29 0.87 -7.59
N MET A 211 -21.01 0.93 -7.96
CA MET A 211 -20.25 2.18 -7.98
C MET A 211 -20.80 3.17 -9.00
N ASP A 212 -21.12 2.70 -10.21
CA ASP A 212 -21.78 3.51 -11.24
C ASP A 212 -23.10 4.07 -10.74
N ARG A 213 -23.92 3.26 -10.09
CA ARG A 213 -25.22 3.66 -9.55
C ARG A 213 -25.11 4.70 -8.44
N VAL A 214 -24.15 4.54 -7.54
CA VAL A 214 -23.91 5.51 -6.44
C VAL A 214 -23.38 6.82 -6.99
N SER A 215 -22.38 6.76 -7.86
CA SER A 215 -21.76 7.95 -8.45
C SER A 215 -22.68 8.69 -9.41
N GLY A 216 -23.51 7.95 -10.17
CA GLY A 216 -24.46 8.48 -11.14
C GLY A 216 -25.86 8.78 -10.56
N ALA A 217 -26.09 8.66 -9.24
CA ALA A 217 -27.42 8.71 -8.65
C ALA A 217 -28.20 10.00 -8.96
N LEU A 218 -27.50 11.15 -8.96
CA LEU A 218 -28.13 12.44 -9.32
C LEU A 218 -28.53 12.46 -10.80
N THR A 219 -27.65 11.97 -11.68
CA THR A 219 -27.90 11.89 -13.12
C THR A 219 -29.13 11.03 -13.41
N TYR A 220 -29.22 9.86 -12.79
CA TYR A 220 -30.37 8.97 -12.99
C TYR A 220 -31.70 9.60 -12.57
N ARG A 221 -31.71 10.34 -11.44
CA ARG A 221 -32.91 11.09 -10.98
C ARG A 221 -33.29 12.21 -11.94
N VAL A 222 -32.29 12.98 -12.42
CA VAL A 222 -32.57 14.11 -13.33
C VAL A 222 -33.12 13.62 -14.66
N PHE A 223 -32.68 12.47 -15.17
CA PHE A 223 -33.12 11.90 -16.44
C PHE A 223 -34.25 10.86 -16.32
N GLY A 224 -34.75 10.55 -15.10
CA GLY A 224 -35.84 9.62 -14.87
C GLY A 224 -35.57 8.18 -15.29
N CYS A 225 -34.28 7.74 -15.20
CA CYS A 225 -33.85 6.42 -15.64
C CYS A 225 -33.70 5.39 -14.51
N GLU A 226 -34.19 5.67 -13.30
CA GLU A 226 -33.97 4.82 -12.11
C GLU A 226 -34.52 3.42 -12.28
N ALA A 227 -35.73 3.28 -12.84
CA ALA A 227 -36.39 1.98 -13.02
C ALA A 227 -35.61 1.07 -13.99
N GLN A 228 -35.20 1.61 -15.14
CA GLN A 228 -34.39 0.85 -16.12
C GLN A 228 -33.04 0.40 -15.54
N ARG A 229 -32.37 1.29 -14.82
CA ARG A 229 -31.09 0.97 -14.18
C ARG A 229 -31.25 0.03 -13.00
N ALA A 230 -32.42 0.04 -12.31
CA ALA A 230 -32.71 -0.96 -11.28
C ALA A 230 -32.84 -2.36 -11.87
N GLU A 231 -33.47 -2.51 -13.02
CA GLU A 231 -33.62 -3.81 -13.72
C GLU A 231 -32.24 -4.35 -14.15
N ASP A 232 -31.36 -3.50 -14.68
CA ASP A 232 -30.01 -3.93 -15.08
C ASP A 232 -29.16 -4.32 -13.86
N TYR A 233 -29.30 -3.62 -12.74
CA TYR A 233 -28.63 -3.98 -11.49
C TYR A 233 -29.12 -5.33 -10.95
N GLU A 234 -30.43 -5.61 -11.03
CA GLU A 234 -31.01 -6.89 -10.61
C GLU A 234 -30.45 -8.06 -11.41
N LYS A 235 -30.16 -7.89 -12.71
CA LYS A 235 -29.49 -8.90 -13.53
C LYS A 235 -28.09 -9.23 -13.02
N HIS A 236 -27.31 -8.20 -12.64
CA HIS A 236 -25.98 -8.41 -12.05
C HIS A 236 -26.06 -9.09 -10.68
N LEU A 237 -27.07 -8.74 -9.87
CA LEU A 237 -27.30 -9.34 -8.57
C LEU A 237 -27.66 -10.83 -8.69
N ALA A 238 -28.58 -11.19 -9.60
CA ALA A 238 -28.97 -12.56 -9.87
C ALA A 238 -27.80 -13.39 -10.43
N ASP A 239 -26.96 -12.83 -11.31
CA ASP A 239 -25.75 -13.49 -11.81
C ASP A 239 -24.74 -13.77 -10.67
N TYR A 240 -24.50 -12.78 -9.81
CA TYR A 240 -23.68 -12.95 -8.62
C TYR A 240 -24.23 -14.03 -7.68
N GLU A 241 -25.51 -13.98 -7.35
CA GLU A 241 -26.16 -14.98 -6.48
C GLU A 241 -25.96 -16.39 -7.00
N LYS A 242 -26.23 -16.62 -8.28
CA LYS A 242 -26.06 -17.92 -8.94
C LYS A 242 -24.63 -18.47 -8.82
N HIS A 243 -23.63 -17.63 -9.09
CA HIS A 243 -22.23 -18.03 -9.01
C HIS A 243 -21.76 -18.21 -7.56
N ALA A 244 -22.21 -17.35 -6.63
CA ALA A 244 -21.88 -17.43 -5.22
C ALA A 244 -22.47 -18.69 -4.57
N VAL A 245 -23.73 -19.02 -4.84
CA VAL A 245 -24.37 -20.26 -4.34
C VAL A 245 -23.64 -21.48 -4.89
N ARG A 246 -23.33 -21.52 -6.19
CA ARG A 246 -22.59 -22.64 -6.80
C ARG A 246 -21.21 -22.82 -6.18
N ALA A 247 -20.46 -21.75 -5.99
CA ALA A 247 -19.16 -21.78 -5.30
C ALA A 247 -19.31 -22.25 -3.85
N GLY A 248 -20.32 -21.76 -3.13
CA GLY A 248 -20.65 -22.15 -1.76
C GLY A 248 -20.92 -23.64 -1.62
N ILE A 249 -21.70 -24.24 -2.51
CA ILE A 249 -22.01 -25.68 -2.52
C ILE A 249 -20.71 -26.49 -2.61
N TRP A 250 -19.82 -26.19 -3.58
CA TRP A 250 -18.57 -26.93 -3.75
C TRP A 250 -17.62 -26.78 -2.58
N VAL A 251 -17.56 -25.59 -1.95
CA VAL A 251 -16.77 -25.38 -0.73
C VAL A 251 -17.31 -26.15 0.46
N GLN A 252 -18.64 -26.20 0.62
CA GLN A 252 -19.29 -26.84 1.78
C GLN A 252 -19.39 -28.36 1.68
N ILE A 253 -19.38 -28.94 0.48
CA ILE A 253 -19.44 -30.42 0.31
C ILE A 253 -18.12 -31.10 0.70
N MET A 254 -17.00 -30.36 0.70
CA MET A 254 -15.67 -30.89 1.01
C MET A 254 -15.52 -31.46 2.43
N PRO A 255 -15.89 -30.71 3.51
CA PRO A 255 -15.72 -31.21 4.88
C PRO A 255 -16.46 -32.52 5.16
N PRO A 256 -17.72 -32.74 4.72
CA PRO A 256 -18.39 -34.03 4.85
C PRO A 256 -17.66 -35.18 4.18
N ILE A 257 -17.14 -35.00 2.96
CA ILE A 257 -16.39 -36.04 2.25
C ILE A 257 -15.17 -36.49 3.06
N TYR A 258 -14.39 -35.55 3.59
CA TYR A 258 -13.22 -35.86 4.43
C TYR A 258 -13.62 -36.62 5.70
N LYS A 259 -14.72 -36.23 6.33
CA LYS A 259 -15.22 -36.92 7.52
C LYS A 259 -15.64 -38.37 7.20
N LEU A 260 -16.33 -38.59 6.09
CA LEU A 260 -16.74 -39.95 5.69
C LEU A 260 -15.53 -40.85 5.45
N ILE A 261 -14.51 -40.37 4.74
CA ILE A 261 -13.29 -41.16 4.53
C ILE A 261 -12.58 -41.48 5.87
N SER A 262 -12.51 -40.49 6.76
CA SER A 262 -11.92 -40.69 8.10
C SER A 262 -12.72 -41.68 8.96
N LEU A 263 -14.04 -41.78 8.83
CA LEU A 263 -14.88 -42.74 9.52
C LEU A 263 -14.53 -44.20 9.18
N ILE A 264 -14.09 -44.47 7.94
CA ILE A 264 -13.64 -45.81 7.54
C ILE A 264 -12.47 -46.25 8.40
N SER A 265 -11.47 -45.40 8.65
CA SER A 265 -10.38 -45.75 9.59
C SER A 265 -10.85 -46.05 11.01
N ILE A 266 -11.88 -45.34 11.46
CA ILE A 266 -12.43 -45.58 12.79
C ILE A 266 -13.04 -46.98 12.89
N LEU A 267 -13.70 -47.47 11.84
CA LEU A 267 -14.21 -48.85 11.79
C LEU A 267 -13.07 -49.87 11.94
N PHE A 268 -11.94 -49.66 11.27
CA PHE A 268 -10.75 -50.52 11.46
C PHE A 268 -10.19 -50.44 12.88
N ILE A 269 -10.12 -49.24 13.46
CA ILE A 269 -9.65 -49.05 14.84
C ILE A 269 -10.59 -49.75 15.84
N LEU A 270 -11.90 -49.67 15.66
CA LEU A 270 -12.88 -50.34 16.48
C LEU A 270 -12.73 -51.87 16.37
N TYR A 271 -12.63 -52.41 15.15
CA TYR A 271 -12.52 -53.86 14.95
C TYR A 271 -11.21 -54.44 15.47
N PHE A 272 -10.06 -53.92 15.07
CA PHE A 272 -8.77 -54.47 15.49
C PHE A 272 -8.39 -54.04 16.91
N GLY A 273 -8.76 -52.86 17.35
CA GLY A 273 -8.52 -52.37 18.72
C GLY A 273 -9.32 -53.14 19.74
N SER A 274 -10.58 -53.53 19.46
CA SER A 274 -11.35 -54.40 20.36
C SER A 274 -10.72 -55.80 20.48
N ARG A 275 -10.18 -56.35 19.39
CA ARG A 275 -9.44 -57.61 19.44
C ARG A 275 -8.17 -57.52 20.26
N ASN A 276 -7.46 -56.40 20.23
CA ASN A 276 -6.29 -56.17 21.09
C ASN A 276 -6.69 -56.11 22.57
N VAL A 277 -7.84 -55.49 22.91
CA VAL A 277 -8.37 -55.47 24.28
C VAL A 277 -8.81 -56.86 24.79
N LEU A 278 -9.43 -57.65 23.89
CA LEU A 278 -9.88 -59.03 24.20
C LEU A 278 -8.73 -60.04 24.19
N GLY A 279 -7.49 -59.62 23.96
CA GLY A 279 -6.31 -60.50 23.91
C GLY A 279 -6.22 -61.40 22.69
N THR A 280 -7.05 -61.19 21.66
CA THR A 280 -7.07 -61.96 20.41
C THR A 280 -6.43 -61.18 19.23
N GLY A 281 -5.84 -60.02 19.51
CA GLY A 281 -5.22 -59.12 18.52
C GLY A 281 -3.69 -59.20 18.44
N TRP A 282 -3.08 -58.21 17.87
CA TRP A 282 -1.62 -58.13 17.65
C TRP A 282 -0.85 -57.63 18.88
N SER A 283 -1.52 -56.85 19.72
CA SER A 283 -0.98 -56.25 20.92
C SER A 283 -1.94 -56.48 22.09
N SER A 284 -1.42 -56.62 23.30
CA SER A 284 -2.26 -56.67 24.50
C SER A 284 -2.57 -55.26 24.98
N TRP A 285 -3.82 -54.84 24.83
CA TRP A 285 -4.28 -53.53 25.24
C TRP A 285 -5.19 -53.59 26.46
N ASN A 286 -5.17 -52.53 27.23
CA ASN A 286 -6.23 -52.21 28.19
C ASN A 286 -7.18 -51.18 27.60
N ILE A 287 -8.25 -50.84 28.28
CA ILE A 287 -9.23 -49.84 27.84
C ILE A 287 -8.59 -48.45 27.70
N ALA A 288 -7.59 -48.13 28.57
CA ALA A 288 -6.85 -46.89 28.47
C ALA A 288 -6.15 -46.76 27.11
N ALA A 289 -5.43 -47.79 26.68
CA ALA A 289 -4.73 -47.79 25.40
C ALA A 289 -5.68 -47.65 24.20
N PHE A 290 -6.79 -48.39 24.21
CA PHE A 290 -7.81 -48.33 23.19
C PHE A 290 -8.44 -46.94 23.06
N THR A 291 -8.86 -46.35 24.18
CA THR A 291 -9.49 -45.03 24.21
C THR A 291 -8.50 -43.94 23.78
N THR A 292 -7.25 -44.02 24.27
CA THR A 292 -6.19 -43.09 23.88
C THR A 292 -5.91 -43.15 22.38
N PHE A 293 -5.78 -44.35 21.80
CA PHE A 293 -5.52 -44.53 20.38
C PHE A 293 -6.67 -43.97 19.52
N LEU A 294 -7.91 -44.31 19.86
CA LEU A 294 -9.10 -43.82 19.18
C LEU A 294 -9.20 -42.30 19.25
N SER A 295 -9.02 -41.71 20.43
CA SER A 295 -9.07 -40.25 20.62
C SER A 295 -7.95 -39.53 19.87
N CYS A 296 -6.71 -40.06 19.90
CA CYS A 296 -5.60 -39.55 19.13
C CYS A 296 -5.90 -39.54 17.61
N TYR A 297 -6.45 -40.66 17.10
CA TYR A 297 -6.79 -40.74 15.67
C TYR A 297 -7.90 -39.74 15.28
N MET A 298 -8.95 -39.60 16.10
CA MET A 298 -10.02 -38.61 15.83
C MET A 298 -9.48 -37.19 15.75
N LYS A 299 -8.58 -36.82 16.69
CA LYS A 299 -7.94 -35.48 16.68
C LYS A 299 -6.98 -35.29 15.50
N LEU A 300 -6.22 -36.33 15.12
CA LEU A 300 -5.37 -36.36 13.94
C LEU A 300 -6.17 -36.12 12.64
N SER A 301 -7.28 -36.82 12.48
CA SER A 301 -8.17 -36.70 11.31
C SER A 301 -8.69 -35.28 11.15
N VAL A 302 -9.11 -34.61 12.21
CA VAL A 302 -9.55 -33.21 12.18
C VAL A 302 -8.40 -32.27 11.81
N LYS A 303 -7.20 -32.51 12.35
CA LYS A 303 -6.02 -31.69 12.07
C LYS A 303 -5.54 -31.81 10.62
N SER A 304 -5.57 -33.02 10.05
CA SER A 304 -5.13 -33.25 8.67
C SER A 304 -5.98 -32.48 7.64
N SER A 305 -7.28 -32.30 7.90
CA SER A 305 -8.17 -31.52 7.03
C SER A 305 -7.83 -30.03 6.96
N HIS A 306 -7.10 -29.48 7.94
CA HIS A 306 -6.70 -28.09 7.98
C HIS A 306 -5.43 -27.77 7.18
N ALA A 307 -4.62 -28.77 6.80
CA ALA A 307 -3.38 -28.60 6.05
C ALA A 307 -3.59 -27.84 4.71
N ALA A 308 -4.72 -28.09 4.05
CA ALA A 308 -5.07 -27.40 2.80
C ALA A 308 -5.24 -25.87 2.95
N LYS A 309 -5.67 -25.39 4.12
CA LYS A 309 -5.85 -23.95 4.40
C LYS A 309 -4.53 -23.19 4.43
N LEU A 310 -3.45 -23.85 4.86
CA LEU A 310 -2.10 -23.29 4.86
C LEU A 310 -1.67 -22.93 3.44
N PHE A 311 -1.83 -23.86 2.52
CA PHE A 311 -1.38 -23.68 1.14
C PHE A 311 -2.01 -22.46 0.47
N ASN A 312 -3.32 -22.27 0.62
CA ASN A 312 -4.03 -21.12 0.07
C ASN A 312 -3.54 -19.79 0.65
N ALA A 313 -3.25 -19.76 1.95
CA ALA A 313 -2.76 -18.54 2.61
C ALA A 313 -1.34 -18.17 2.17
N VAL A 314 -0.46 -19.16 2.05
CA VAL A 314 0.91 -18.97 1.56
C VAL A 314 0.91 -18.56 0.10
N GLN A 315 0.07 -19.18 -0.74
CA GLN A 315 -0.05 -18.83 -2.17
C GLN A 315 -0.53 -17.38 -2.35
N LYS A 316 -1.54 -16.94 -1.58
CA LYS A 316 -2.01 -15.55 -1.61
C LYS A 316 -0.89 -14.58 -1.21
N ALA A 317 -0.16 -14.88 -0.14
CA ALA A 317 0.97 -14.06 0.29
C ALA A 317 2.10 -13.99 -0.75
N GLN A 318 2.38 -15.11 -1.46
CA GLN A 318 3.37 -15.11 -2.53
C GLN A 318 2.98 -14.21 -3.71
N VAL A 319 1.71 -14.17 -4.07
CA VAL A 319 1.21 -13.26 -5.12
C VAL A 319 1.41 -11.81 -4.68
N SER A 320 0.96 -11.44 -3.48
CA SER A 320 1.15 -10.10 -2.93
C SER A 320 2.64 -9.73 -2.80
N TRP A 321 3.48 -10.68 -2.36
CA TRP A 321 4.93 -10.48 -2.28
C TRP A 321 5.57 -10.16 -3.64
N LYS A 322 5.18 -10.87 -4.71
CA LYS A 322 5.68 -10.57 -6.06
C LYS A 322 5.36 -9.15 -6.51
N ARG A 323 4.21 -8.62 -6.09
CA ARG A 323 3.77 -7.26 -6.44
C ARG A 323 4.51 -6.18 -5.67
N ILE A 324 4.80 -6.40 -4.37
CA ILE A 324 5.44 -5.38 -3.52
C ILE A 324 6.97 -5.47 -3.52
N ARG A 325 7.54 -6.65 -3.79
CA ARG A 325 9.00 -6.87 -3.74
C ARG A 325 9.83 -5.86 -4.54
N PRO A 326 9.45 -5.45 -5.78
CA PRO A 326 10.20 -4.45 -6.54
C PRO A 326 10.22 -3.07 -5.88
N LEU A 327 9.22 -2.79 -5.01
CA LEU A 327 9.09 -1.53 -4.28
C LEU A 327 9.81 -1.54 -2.93
N LEU A 328 10.30 -2.71 -2.46
CA LEU A 328 11.03 -2.87 -1.21
C LEU A 328 12.54 -2.73 -1.47
N THR A 329 13.00 -1.51 -1.71
CA THR A 329 14.42 -1.19 -1.83
C THR A 329 14.96 -0.57 -0.53
N SER A 330 16.26 -0.47 -0.37
CA SER A 330 16.85 0.32 0.70
C SER A 330 16.63 1.80 0.39
N VAL A 331 16.02 2.53 1.33
CA VAL A 331 15.82 3.97 1.20
C VAL A 331 17.10 4.68 1.62
N PRO A 332 17.59 5.66 0.86
CA PRO A 332 18.66 6.54 1.31
C PRO A 332 18.28 7.24 2.61
N GLU A 333 19.24 7.46 3.51
CA GLU A 333 18.98 8.28 4.70
C GLU A 333 18.66 9.71 4.25
N ASP A 334 17.56 10.28 4.77
CA ASP A 334 17.22 11.68 4.56
C ASP A 334 18.30 12.54 5.21
N SER A 335 19.17 13.11 4.39
CA SER A 335 20.12 14.12 4.81
C SER A 335 19.44 15.49 4.79
N PRO A 336 19.77 16.41 5.71
CA PRO A 336 19.30 17.78 5.62
C PRO A 336 19.68 18.34 4.24
N LEU A 337 18.72 19.00 3.56
CA LEU A 337 18.98 19.57 2.25
C LEU A 337 20.13 20.58 2.36
N PRO A 338 21.21 20.43 1.56
CA PRO A 338 22.28 21.40 1.54
C PRO A 338 21.72 22.75 1.06
N ARG A 339 22.19 23.86 1.64
CA ARG A 339 21.88 25.17 1.07
C ARG A 339 22.62 25.30 -0.24
N SER A 340 21.87 25.49 -1.34
CA SER A 340 22.48 25.78 -2.63
C SER A 340 22.76 27.28 -2.74
N GLU A 341 23.97 27.62 -3.16
CA GLU A 341 24.34 29.01 -3.45
C GLU A 341 23.67 29.47 -4.75
N SER A 342 23.44 30.77 -4.91
CA SER A 342 22.96 31.33 -6.16
C SER A 342 23.97 31.06 -7.27
N GLY A 343 23.49 30.67 -8.43
CA GLY A 343 24.34 30.27 -9.56
C GLY A 343 23.66 30.46 -10.90
N LEU A 344 24.46 30.38 -11.95
CA LEU A 344 24.00 30.48 -13.32
C LEU A 344 23.26 29.21 -13.74
N LEU A 345 22.08 29.35 -14.34
CA LEU A 345 21.36 28.23 -14.95
C LEU A 345 21.64 28.25 -16.47
N GLN A 346 22.28 27.19 -16.95
CA GLN A 346 22.59 27.01 -18.39
C GLN A 346 21.87 25.80 -18.94
N VAL A 347 21.15 25.97 -20.01
CA VAL A 347 20.46 24.92 -20.73
C VAL A 347 21.04 24.86 -22.15
N ARG A 348 21.41 23.65 -22.60
CA ARG A 348 22.01 23.40 -23.92
C ARG A 348 21.31 22.24 -24.62
N ASP A 349 20.79 22.49 -25.80
CA ASP A 349 20.16 21.53 -26.71
C ASP A 349 19.13 20.63 -26.03
N LEU A 350 18.40 21.19 -25.05
CA LEU A 350 17.40 20.45 -24.28
C LEU A 350 16.25 20.03 -25.20
N SER A 351 15.98 18.72 -25.21
CA SER A 351 14.93 18.10 -26.02
C SER A 351 14.18 17.05 -25.22
N PHE A 352 12.89 16.93 -25.49
CA PHE A 352 12.04 15.93 -24.87
C PHE A 352 11.01 15.38 -25.84
N SER A 353 10.83 14.03 -25.80
CA SER A 353 9.81 13.31 -26.58
C SER A 353 9.15 12.23 -25.71
N TYR A 354 7.83 12.15 -25.80
CA TYR A 354 7.11 10.92 -25.40
C TYR A 354 7.31 9.85 -26.47
N PRO A 355 7.01 8.56 -26.21
CA PRO A 355 7.23 7.48 -27.18
C PRO A 355 6.65 7.77 -28.57
N ASP A 356 5.49 8.44 -28.63
CA ASP A 356 4.73 8.68 -29.85
C ASP A 356 4.76 10.13 -30.34
N LYS A 357 5.39 11.06 -29.58
CA LYS A 357 5.31 12.49 -29.90
C LYS A 357 6.52 13.26 -29.39
N THR A 358 7.21 13.97 -30.28
CA THR A 358 8.19 14.99 -29.90
C THR A 358 7.48 16.22 -29.36
N ILE A 359 7.92 16.70 -28.19
CA ILE A 359 7.31 17.83 -27.49
C ILE A 359 8.08 19.13 -27.75
N PHE A 360 9.41 19.10 -27.61
CA PHE A 360 10.27 20.20 -27.99
C PHE A 360 11.70 19.73 -28.26
N THR A 361 12.42 20.46 -29.08
CA THR A 361 13.79 20.15 -29.47
C THR A 361 14.70 21.39 -29.43
N GLY A 362 15.97 21.18 -29.08
CA GLY A 362 17.03 22.17 -29.27
C GLY A 362 16.95 23.43 -28.39
N LEU A 363 16.24 23.39 -27.25
CA LEU A 363 16.12 24.54 -26.36
C LEU A 363 17.48 24.85 -25.71
N SER A 364 17.99 26.07 -25.95
CA SER A 364 19.23 26.55 -25.35
C SER A 364 19.07 27.98 -24.87
N PHE A 365 19.38 28.20 -23.57
CA PHE A 365 19.38 29.54 -22.96
C PHE A 365 20.26 29.59 -21.72
N THR A 366 20.51 30.80 -21.27
CA THR A 366 21.22 31.07 -20.02
C THR A 366 20.41 32.05 -19.18
N ALA A 367 20.26 31.73 -17.88
CA ALA A 367 19.55 32.57 -16.93
C ALA A 367 20.48 33.00 -15.80
N HIS A 368 20.46 34.29 -15.51
CA HIS A 368 21.27 34.90 -14.43
C HIS A 368 20.45 35.07 -13.14
N PRO A 369 21.10 35.04 -11.98
CA PRO A 369 20.45 35.40 -10.72
C PRO A 369 19.78 36.79 -10.82
N GLY A 370 18.55 36.90 -10.34
CA GLY A 370 17.74 38.11 -10.41
C GLY A 370 16.85 38.21 -11.65
N GLU A 371 16.85 37.21 -12.56
CA GLU A 371 16.05 37.20 -13.77
C GLU A 371 14.75 36.42 -13.65
N ILE A 372 13.72 36.92 -14.34
CA ILE A 372 12.45 36.23 -14.60
C ILE A 372 12.37 35.92 -16.08
N ILE A 373 12.25 34.64 -16.40
CA ILE A 373 12.11 34.13 -17.76
C ILE A 373 10.67 33.68 -17.97
N GLY A 374 9.98 34.27 -18.94
CA GLY A 374 8.64 33.87 -19.34
C GLY A 374 8.68 32.61 -20.21
N VAL A 375 7.78 31.65 -19.96
CA VAL A 375 7.57 30.47 -20.81
C VAL A 375 6.12 30.43 -21.26
N THR A 376 5.90 30.44 -22.59
CA THR A 376 4.55 30.47 -23.14
C THR A 376 4.46 29.72 -24.47
N GLY A 377 3.24 29.55 -24.98
CA GLY A 377 2.94 28.85 -26.21
C GLY A 377 1.49 28.35 -26.23
N PRO A 378 1.01 27.78 -27.33
CA PRO A 378 -0.32 27.19 -27.43
C PRO A 378 -0.60 26.13 -26.36
N VAL A 379 -1.87 25.80 -26.19
CA VAL A 379 -2.26 24.69 -25.27
C VAL A 379 -1.62 23.39 -25.76
N ALA A 380 -1.12 22.57 -24.82
CA ALA A 380 -0.42 21.30 -25.09
C ALA A 380 0.92 21.43 -25.85
N SER A 381 1.58 22.62 -25.87
CA SER A 381 2.93 22.81 -26.44
C SER A 381 4.07 22.26 -25.57
N GLY A 382 3.78 21.73 -24.36
CA GLY A 382 4.78 21.09 -23.49
C GLY A 382 5.39 21.99 -22.40
N LYS A 383 4.80 23.15 -22.10
CA LYS A 383 5.30 24.10 -21.07
C LYS A 383 5.49 23.45 -19.70
N SER A 384 4.47 22.77 -19.20
CA SER A 384 4.54 22.07 -17.90
C SER A 384 5.50 20.87 -17.94
N THR A 385 5.68 20.26 -19.12
CA THR A 385 6.68 19.19 -19.34
C THR A 385 8.10 19.74 -19.24
N LEU A 386 8.34 20.93 -19.78
CA LEU A 386 9.61 21.64 -19.62
C LEU A 386 9.93 21.86 -18.15
N GLY A 387 8.97 22.33 -17.33
CA GLY A 387 9.13 22.49 -15.89
C GLY A 387 9.53 21.17 -15.20
N ARG A 388 8.93 20.05 -15.61
CA ARG A 388 9.26 18.71 -15.06
C ARG A 388 10.63 18.19 -15.48
N CYS A 389 11.15 18.57 -16.65
CA CYS A 389 12.52 18.24 -17.06
C CYS A 389 13.55 18.86 -16.10
N PHE A 390 13.33 20.10 -15.62
CA PHE A 390 14.21 20.73 -14.62
C PHE A 390 14.19 20.01 -13.26
N LEU A 391 13.08 19.38 -12.92
CA LEU A 391 12.98 18.58 -11.71
C LEU A 391 13.55 17.16 -11.86
N CYS A 392 14.05 16.80 -13.05
CA CYS A 392 14.45 15.44 -13.42
C CYS A 392 13.32 14.39 -13.25
N GLU A 393 12.05 14.82 -13.24
CA GLU A 393 10.88 13.93 -13.21
C GLU A 393 10.59 13.28 -14.57
N GLU A 394 11.10 13.89 -15.66
CA GLU A 394 11.01 13.36 -17.02
C GLU A 394 12.43 13.20 -17.59
N PRO A 395 12.73 12.10 -18.31
CA PRO A 395 14.03 11.90 -18.94
C PRO A 395 14.18 12.83 -20.14
N TYR A 396 15.20 13.67 -20.17
CA TYR A 396 15.46 14.61 -21.24
C TYR A 396 16.78 14.32 -21.98
N GLN A 397 16.92 14.86 -23.21
CA GLN A 397 18.19 14.92 -23.94
C GLN A 397 18.77 16.33 -23.85
N GLY A 398 20.09 16.47 -24.07
CA GLY A 398 20.80 17.74 -23.87
C GLY A 398 21.36 17.86 -22.46
N SER A 399 21.61 19.08 -22.00
CA SER A 399 22.27 19.38 -20.72
C SER A 399 21.56 20.51 -19.99
N ILE A 400 21.37 20.34 -18.67
CA ILE A 400 20.91 21.37 -17.74
C ILE A 400 21.96 21.48 -16.64
N CYS A 401 22.68 22.60 -16.62
CA CYS A 401 23.71 22.87 -15.64
C CYS A 401 23.29 24.00 -14.69
N PHE A 402 23.45 23.80 -13.39
CA PHE A 402 23.34 24.84 -12.39
C PHE A 402 24.69 25.02 -11.67
N ALA A 403 25.19 26.27 -11.59
CA ALA A 403 26.52 26.58 -11.05
C ALA A 403 27.63 25.70 -11.67
N SER A 404 27.58 25.49 -12.98
CA SER A 404 28.52 24.64 -13.76
C SER A 404 28.47 23.14 -13.46
N ARG A 405 27.44 22.65 -12.78
CA ARG A 405 27.24 21.22 -12.49
C ARG A 405 26.03 20.70 -13.25
N GLU A 406 26.19 19.57 -13.93
CA GLU A 406 25.08 18.90 -14.65
C GLU A 406 24.08 18.29 -13.66
N LEU A 407 22.79 18.61 -13.83
CA LEU A 407 21.73 18.16 -12.91
C LEU A 407 21.61 16.63 -12.79
N ARG A 408 21.78 15.91 -13.89
CA ARG A 408 21.67 14.45 -13.89
C ARG A 408 22.72 13.76 -13.00
N GLU A 409 23.87 14.40 -12.83
CA GLU A 409 25.01 13.88 -12.06
C GLU A 409 24.90 14.22 -10.57
N LEU A 410 23.99 15.14 -10.20
CA LEU A 410 23.82 15.53 -8.81
C LEU A 410 23.02 14.48 -8.01
N PRO A 411 23.34 14.27 -6.73
CA PRO A 411 22.51 13.53 -5.81
C PRO A 411 21.10 14.15 -5.68
N ASP A 412 20.10 13.36 -5.37
CA ASP A 412 18.71 13.82 -5.32
C ASP A 412 18.43 14.88 -4.26
N ASP A 413 19.12 14.85 -3.13
CA ASP A 413 19.09 15.88 -2.09
C ASP A 413 19.61 17.23 -2.62
N MET A 414 20.66 17.23 -3.41
CA MET A 414 21.16 18.43 -4.06
C MET A 414 20.20 18.96 -5.14
N LYS A 415 19.62 18.11 -5.98
CA LYS A 415 18.59 18.53 -6.96
C LYS A 415 17.42 19.23 -6.26
N ARG A 416 16.91 18.66 -5.18
CA ARG A 416 15.81 19.23 -4.37
C ARG A 416 16.18 20.55 -3.70
N SER A 417 17.46 20.83 -3.49
CA SER A 417 17.92 22.09 -2.92
C SER A 417 18.01 23.25 -3.94
N ILE A 418 17.99 22.93 -5.25
CA ILE A 418 18.14 23.92 -6.33
C ILE A 418 16.78 24.47 -6.78
N PHE A 419 15.76 23.62 -6.91
CA PHE A 419 14.49 23.98 -7.52
C PHE A 419 13.34 24.07 -6.52
N GLY A 420 12.62 25.20 -6.54
CA GLY A 420 11.27 25.34 -5.99
C GLY A 420 10.26 25.20 -7.13
N TYR A 421 9.18 24.47 -6.91
CA TYR A 421 8.18 24.20 -7.93
C TYR A 421 6.75 24.48 -7.46
N LEU A 422 6.03 25.26 -8.22
CA LEU A 422 4.59 25.42 -8.12
C LEU A 422 3.96 24.82 -9.39
N GLY A 423 3.23 23.71 -9.24
CA GLY A 423 2.54 23.06 -10.34
C GLY A 423 1.25 23.75 -10.74
N HIS A 424 0.73 23.44 -11.93
CA HIS A 424 -0.51 24.00 -12.45
C HIS A 424 -1.70 23.75 -11.51
N ASP A 425 -1.85 22.54 -10.98
CA ASP A 425 -2.86 22.18 -9.99
C ASP A 425 -2.16 21.86 -8.66
N PRO A 426 -1.98 22.86 -7.77
CA PRO A 426 -1.24 22.65 -6.53
C PRO A 426 -2.06 21.84 -5.53
N GLU A 427 -1.48 20.73 -5.07
CA GLU A 427 -2.07 19.94 -4.00
C GLU A 427 -1.85 20.62 -2.64
N LEU A 428 -2.93 20.84 -1.91
CA LEU A 428 -2.92 21.32 -0.54
C LEU A 428 -3.24 20.19 0.43
N LEU A 429 -2.55 20.20 1.57
CA LEU A 429 -2.76 19.23 2.65
C LEU A 429 -4.05 19.56 3.41
N GLY A 430 -4.78 18.57 3.87
CA GLY A 430 -5.98 18.71 4.73
C GLY A 430 -5.70 19.25 6.14
N SER A 431 -4.80 20.23 6.25
CA SER A 431 -4.33 20.87 7.48
C SER A 431 -4.67 22.35 7.51
N SER A 432 -4.04 23.17 8.38
CA SER A 432 -4.21 24.63 8.40
C SER A 432 -3.47 25.30 7.24
N ILE A 433 -3.83 26.56 6.93
CA ILE A 433 -3.11 27.40 5.96
C ILE A 433 -1.65 27.54 6.39
N LEU A 434 -1.39 27.79 7.67
CA LEU A 434 -0.05 27.88 8.24
C LEU A 434 0.77 26.62 7.97
N SER A 435 0.21 25.45 8.29
CA SER A 435 0.86 24.16 8.01
C SER A 435 1.16 23.94 6.52
N ASN A 436 0.29 24.43 5.63
CA ASN A 436 0.51 24.35 4.19
C ASN A 436 1.62 25.27 3.71
N ILE A 437 1.75 26.46 4.29
CA ILE A 437 2.81 27.40 3.92
C ILE A 437 4.16 26.94 4.46
N LEU A 438 4.25 26.60 5.73
CA LEU A 438 5.52 26.32 6.41
C LEU A 438 6.02 24.88 6.27
N MET A 439 5.15 23.91 5.97
CA MET A 439 5.51 22.49 5.83
C MET A 439 6.34 21.93 6.99
N GLY A 440 6.17 22.50 8.19
CA GLY A 440 6.89 22.10 9.42
C GLY A 440 8.17 22.88 9.71
N GLU A 441 8.52 23.88 8.92
CA GLU A 441 9.61 24.82 9.25
C GLU A 441 9.13 25.87 10.28
N GLU A 442 10.04 26.30 11.15
CA GLU A 442 9.78 27.34 12.17
C GLU A 442 10.25 28.72 11.64
N THR A 443 9.56 29.26 10.64
CA THR A 443 9.83 30.59 10.07
C THR A 443 8.58 31.46 10.16
N ASP A 444 8.77 32.80 10.10
CA ASP A 444 7.63 33.72 10.04
C ASP A 444 6.93 33.68 8.67
N PRO A 445 5.65 33.31 8.57
CA PRO A 445 4.91 33.26 7.32
C PRO A 445 4.51 34.63 6.79
N SER A 446 4.53 35.67 7.63
CA SER A 446 3.97 37.00 7.31
C SER A 446 4.51 37.64 6.03
N PRO A 447 5.82 37.62 5.75
CA PRO A 447 6.33 38.19 4.49
C PRO A 447 5.76 37.51 3.24
N TYR A 448 5.63 36.18 3.27
CA TYR A 448 5.14 35.40 2.14
C TYR A 448 3.64 35.60 1.93
N VAL A 449 2.88 35.71 3.02
CA VAL A 449 1.44 36.04 2.98
C VAL A 449 1.21 37.41 2.36
N GLN A 450 2.06 38.40 2.68
CA GLN A 450 1.98 39.74 2.08
C GLN A 450 2.34 39.73 0.60
N ILE A 451 3.42 39.05 0.21
CA ILE A 451 3.85 38.95 -1.19
C ILE A 451 2.73 38.41 -2.08
N VAL A 452 1.99 37.41 -1.62
CA VAL A 452 0.90 36.78 -2.39
C VAL A 452 -0.48 37.44 -2.16
N CYS A 453 -0.54 38.59 -1.48
CA CYS A 453 -1.77 39.35 -1.22
C CYS A 453 -2.88 38.52 -0.53
N LEU A 454 -2.51 37.68 0.46
CA LEU A 454 -3.47 36.87 1.24
C LEU A 454 -3.93 37.56 2.54
N THR A 455 -3.36 38.68 2.93
CA THR A 455 -3.59 39.35 4.21
C THR A 455 -5.08 39.70 4.42
N GLU A 456 -5.74 40.25 3.40
CA GLU A 456 -7.16 40.60 3.47
C GLU A 456 -8.05 39.36 3.60
N ASP A 457 -7.79 38.31 2.81
CA ASP A 457 -8.53 37.05 2.89
C ASP A 457 -8.44 36.43 4.28
N LEU A 458 -7.24 36.40 4.86
CA LEU A 458 -7.00 35.84 6.21
C LEU A 458 -7.72 36.66 7.31
N SER A 459 -7.80 37.98 7.15
CA SER A 459 -8.53 38.84 8.09
C SER A 459 -10.04 38.56 8.13
N GLY A 460 -10.59 38.06 7.02
CA GLY A 460 -11.99 37.62 6.91
C GLY A 460 -12.24 36.18 7.43
N MET A 461 -11.20 35.44 7.75
CA MET A 461 -11.31 34.07 8.27
C MET A 461 -11.25 34.04 9.81
N PRO A 462 -12.21 33.36 10.50
CA PRO A 462 -12.27 33.36 11.96
C PRO A 462 -10.99 32.89 12.67
N GLU A 463 -10.27 31.93 12.09
CA GLU A 463 -9.04 31.33 12.63
C GLU A 463 -7.77 31.85 11.93
N GLY A 464 -7.89 32.80 10.99
CA GLY A 464 -6.75 33.35 10.24
C GLY A 464 -5.91 32.25 9.60
N LEU A 465 -4.59 32.28 9.87
CA LEU A 465 -3.64 31.26 9.37
C LEU A 465 -3.90 29.84 9.88
N GLU A 466 -4.55 29.66 11.03
CA GLU A 466 -4.89 28.35 11.58
C GLU A 466 -6.15 27.74 10.96
N THR A 467 -6.81 28.45 10.06
CA THR A 467 -8.00 27.96 9.35
C THR A 467 -7.71 26.64 8.65
N ARG A 468 -8.45 25.58 9.00
CA ARG A 468 -8.35 24.27 8.37
C ARG A 468 -9.08 24.27 7.04
N ILE A 469 -8.37 23.89 5.98
CA ILE A 469 -8.85 24.02 4.61
C ILE A 469 -9.54 22.75 4.06
N GLY A 470 -9.52 21.65 4.79
CA GLY A 470 -10.05 20.35 4.33
C GLY A 470 -9.16 19.66 3.29
N ASP A 471 -9.52 18.43 2.90
CA ASP A 471 -8.75 17.66 1.94
C ASP A 471 -8.73 18.37 0.58
N GLY A 472 -7.52 18.54 0.01
CA GLY A 472 -7.33 19.22 -1.26
C GLY A 472 -7.68 20.73 -1.25
N GLY A 473 -7.88 21.34 -0.06
CA GLY A 473 -8.19 22.78 0.05
C GLY A 473 -9.63 23.16 -0.32
N ILE A 474 -10.56 22.22 -0.24
CA ILE A 474 -11.97 22.37 -0.69
C ILE A 474 -12.71 23.59 -0.09
N ARG A 475 -12.22 24.14 1.03
CA ARG A 475 -12.81 25.33 1.69
C ARG A 475 -12.27 26.66 1.18
N LEU A 476 -11.28 26.63 0.29
CA LEU A 476 -10.68 27.80 -0.31
C LEU A 476 -11.17 27.98 -1.76
N SER A 477 -11.30 29.23 -2.21
CA SER A 477 -11.49 29.51 -3.63
C SER A 477 -10.24 29.09 -4.43
N GLY A 478 -10.38 28.85 -5.74
CA GLY A 478 -9.25 28.49 -6.59
C GLY A 478 -8.09 29.49 -6.53
N GLY A 479 -8.39 30.79 -6.48
CA GLY A 479 -7.41 31.86 -6.33
C GLY A 479 -6.70 31.83 -4.96
N GLN A 480 -7.43 31.55 -3.88
CA GLN A 480 -6.85 31.40 -2.54
C GLN A 480 -5.95 30.15 -2.48
N GLN A 481 -6.36 29.03 -3.08
CA GLN A 481 -5.54 27.82 -3.16
C GLN A 481 -4.21 28.08 -3.86
N LYS A 482 -4.25 28.75 -5.01
CA LYS A 482 -3.04 29.12 -5.78
C LYS A 482 -2.12 30.04 -4.97
N ARG A 483 -2.68 31.05 -4.28
CA ARG A 483 -1.89 31.98 -3.45
C ARG A 483 -1.26 31.29 -2.23
N VAL A 484 -1.97 30.38 -1.56
CA VAL A 484 -1.40 29.57 -0.46
C VAL A 484 -0.26 28.70 -1.00
N ALA A 485 -0.41 28.05 -2.15
CA ALA A 485 0.63 27.23 -2.74
C ALA A 485 1.83 28.07 -3.21
N LEU A 486 1.61 29.26 -3.74
CA LEU A 486 2.68 30.20 -4.09
C LEU A 486 3.42 30.67 -2.81
N ALA A 487 2.70 31.03 -1.74
CA ALA A 487 3.29 31.38 -0.45
C ALA A 487 4.17 30.24 0.10
N ARG A 488 3.69 28.99 0.02
CA ARG A 488 4.49 27.78 0.34
C ARG A 488 5.78 27.72 -0.47
N THR A 489 5.70 27.91 -1.78
CA THR A 489 6.88 27.83 -2.64
C THR A 489 7.90 28.91 -2.30
N LEU A 490 7.44 30.12 -1.97
CA LEU A 490 8.31 31.23 -1.58
C LEU A 490 8.87 31.10 -0.15
N ALA A 491 8.13 30.47 0.76
CA ALA A 491 8.57 30.21 2.12
C ALA A 491 9.75 29.21 2.21
N HIS A 492 9.93 28.41 1.17
CA HIS A 492 11.03 27.45 1.07
C HIS A 492 12.02 27.90 -0.02
N PRO A 493 12.89 28.88 0.26
CA PRO A 493 13.71 29.53 -0.76
C PRO A 493 14.64 28.54 -1.46
N ARG A 494 14.61 28.59 -2.79
CA ARG A 494 15.48 27.84 -3.71
C ARG A 494 16.06 28.80 -4.74
N PRO A 495 17.29 28.60 -5.21
CA PRO A 495 17.91 29.46 -6.21
C PRO A 495 17.10 29.60 -7.49
N VAL A 496 16.39 28.56 -7.90
CA VAL A 496 15.56 28.52 -9.11
C VAL A 496 14.12 28.19 -8.73
N LEU A 497 13.18 29.05 -9.12
CA LEU A 497 11.75 28.82 -8.93
C LEU A 497 11.08 28.56 -10.28
N ILE A 498 10.31 27.48 -10.37
CA ILE A 498 9.49 27.14 -11.52
C ILE A 498 8.03 27.33 -11.12
N LEU A 499 7.36 28.30 -11.72
CA LEU A 499 6.00 28.67 -11.40
C LEU A 499 5.10 28.35 -12.61
N ASP A 500 4.33 27.26 -12.53
CA ASP A 500 3.46 26.80 -13.62
C ASP A 500 2.05 27.36 -13.44
N ASP A 501 1.76 28.41 -14.18
CA ASP A 501 0.51 29.18 -14.23
C ASP A 501 0.02 29.66 -12.85
N PRO A 502 0.88 30.39 -12.11
CA PRO A 502 0.61 30.77 -10.72
C PRO A 502 -0.59 31.73 -10.58
N PHE A 503 -1.00 32.38 -11.66
CA PHE A 503 -1.99 33.48 -11.67
C PHE A 503 -3.33 33.10 -12.33
N SER A 504 -3.53 31.84 -12.74
CA SER A 504 -4.68 31.44 -13.59
C SER A 504 -6.07 31.70 -12.99
N ALA A 505 -6.18 31.72 -11.66
CA ALA A 505 -7.44 31.92 -10.97
C ALA A 505 -7.52 33.28 -10.23
N LEU A 506 -6.66 34.24 -10.61
CA LEU A 506 -6.59 35.54 -9.98
C LEU A 506 -7.20 36.63 -10.87
N ASP A 507 -7.77 37.64 -10.25
CA ASP A 507 -8.10 38.89 -10.91
C ASP A 507 -6.81 39.64 -11.28
N ARG A 508 -6.94 40.51 -12.25
CA ARG A 508 -5.80 41.22 -12.85
C ARG A 508 -5.04 42.11 -11.86
N ARG A 509 -5.75 42.82 -10.99
CA ARG A 509 -5.13 43.72 -10.02
C ARG A 509 -4.24 42.93 -9.03
N THR A 510 -4.76 41.86 -8.51
CA THR A 510 -4.03 40.94 -7.62
C THR A 510 -2.83 40.30 -8.33
N GLU A 511 -2.99 39.90 -9.61
CA GLU A 511 -1.90 39.36 -10.44
C GLU A 511 -0.75 40.36 -10.61
N GLU A 512 -1.05 41.60 -10.99
CA GLU A 512 -0.05 42.65 -11.17
C GLU A 512 0.69 43.01 -9.88
N GLU A 513 -0.02 43.04 -8.76
CA GLU A 513 0.56 43.30 -7.45
C GLU A 513 1.47 42.16 -6.97
N ILE A 514 1.04 40.92 -7.09
CA ILE A 514 1.86 39.75 -6.75
C ILE A 514 3.10 39.71 -7.65
N PHE A 515 2.93 39.94 -8.95
CA PHE A 515 4.07 39.94 -9.88
C PHE A 515 5.09 41.03 -9.54
N LYS A 516 4.65 42.23 -9.15
CA LYS A 516 5.54 43.32 -8.70
C LYS A 516 6.30 42.92 -7.43
N ASN A 517 5.61 42.33 -6.46
CA ASN A 517 6.22 41.85 -5.22
C ASN A 517 7.24 40.72 -5.51
N LEU A 518 6.89 39.81 -6.44
CA LEU A 518 7.77 38.73 -6.88
C LEU A 518 9.02 39.26 -7.57
N GLN A 519 8.91 40.30 -8.43
CA GLN A 519 10.06 40.94 -9.07
C GLN A 519 11.04 41.53 -8.04
N GLN A 520 10.52 42.15 -7.00
CA GLN A 520 11.35 42.68 -5.91
C GLN A 520 12.06 41.54 -5.16
N LEU A 521 11.32 40.51 -4.77
CA LEU A 521 11.88 39.33 -4.07
C LEU A 521 13.00 38.67 -4.89
N VAL A 522 12.77 38.50 -6.20
CA VAL A 522 13.73 37.89 -7.13
C VAL A 522 15.04 38.65 -7.19
N ARG A 523 14.97 39.99 -7.21
CA ARG A 523 16.16 40.86 -7.19
C ARG A 523 16.88 40.82 -5.84
N ASP A 524 16.12 40.95 -4.76
CA ASP A 524 16.67 41.02 -3.38
C ASP A 524 17.37 39.72 -2.97
N GLN A 525 16.83 38.59 -3.40
CA GLN A 525 17.35 37.26 -3.08
C GLN A 525 18.19 36.64 -4.20
N SER A 526 18.39 37.34 -5.33
CA SER A 526 19.13 36.85 -6.48
C SER A 526 18.61 35.49 -6.98
N LEU A 527 17.29 35.33 -7.08
CA LEU A 527 16.64 34.11 -7.56
C LEU A 527 16.56 34.12 -9.09
N ILE A 528 16.40 32.93 -9.66
CA ILE A 528 16.00 32.73 -11.05
C ILE A 528 14.56 32.23 -11.08
N VAL A 529 13.68 32.86 -11.88
CA VAL A 529 12.29 32.41 -11.98
C VAL A 529 11.98 32.01 -13.42
N LEU A 530 11.49 30.80 -13.60
CA LEU A 530 10.84 30.34 -14.84
C LEU A 530 9.32 30.47 -14.65
N LEU A 531 8.74 31.51 -15.26
CA LEU A 531 7.31 31.79 -15.16
C LEU A 531 6.60 31.21 -16.38
N ILE A 532 5.96 30.08 -16.20
CA ILE A 532 5.09 29.50 -17.22
C ILE A 532 3.71 30.14 -17.07
N SER A 533 3.24 30.80 -18.16
CA SER A 533 1.93 31.44 -18.14
C SER A 533 1.29 31.47 -19.52
N HIS A 534 -0.02 31.46 -19.54
CA HIS A 534 -0.84 31.71 -20.69
C HIS A 534 -1.17 33.22 -20.86
N ARG A 535 -0.93 34.02 -19.80
CA ARG A 535 -1.17 35.47 -19.79
C ARG A 535 0.09 36.22 -20.18
N LEU A 536 0.10 36.79 -21.39
CA LEU A 536 1.27 37.46 -21.96
C LEU A 536 1.47 38.91 -21.47
N THR A 537 0.50 39.47 -20.76
CA THR A 537 0.52 40.86 -20.26
C THR A 537 1.69 41.18 -19.32
N LEU A 538 2.24 40.17 -18.65
CA LEU A 538 3.39 40.30 -17.76
C LEU A 538 4.74 40.15 -18.49
N PHE A 539 4.76 39.61 -19.69
CA PHE A 539 5.99 39.24 -20.41
C PHE A 539 6.84 40.43 -20.89
N PRO A 540 6.28 41.63 -21.15
CA PRO A 540 7.11 42.83 -21.35
C PRO A 540 8.05 43.16 -20.19
N LYS A 541 7.76 42.62 -19.00
CA LYS A 541 8.55 42.83 -17.75
C LYS A 541 9.48 41.65 -17.44
N THR A 542 9.61 40.65 -18.31
CA THR A 542 10.54 39.50 -18.15
C THR A 542 11.84 39.76 -18.92
N SER A 543 12.93 39.12 -18.48
CA SER A 543 14.25 39.28 -19.13
C SER A 543 14.31 38.60 -20.49
N GLN A 544 13.73 37.41 -20.59
CA GLN A 544 13.68 36.57 -21.78
C GLN A 544 12.32 35.87 -21.86
N VAL A 545 11.93 35.46 -23.06
CA VAL A 545 10.72 34.67 -23.31
C VAL A 545 11.09 33.41 -24.08
N ILE A 546 10.66 32.25 -23.57
CA ILE A 546 10.71 30.96 -24.26
C ILE A 546 9.34 30.76 -24.91
N TRP A 547 9.29 30.85 -26.25
CA TRP A 547 8.12 30.57 -27.06
C TRP A 547 8.15 29.13 -27.55
N MET A 548 7.16 28.33 -27.16
CA MET A 548 7.05 26.92 -27.52
C MET A 548 5.92 26.68 -28.50
N GLU A 549 6.26 26.30 -29.74
CA GLU A 549 5.30 26.05 -30.80
C GLU A 549 5.79 24.95 -31.74
N ASP A 550 4.89 24.06 -32.18
CA ASP A 550 5.12 23.00 -33.17
C ASP A 550 6.38 22.14 -32.92
N GLY A 551 6.63 21.79 -31.67
CA GLY A 551 7.79 20.99 -31.29
C GLY A 551 9.12 21.74 -31.27
N CYS A 552 9.11 23.05 -31.44
CA CYS A 552 10.28 23.94 -31.35
C CYS A 552 10.16 24.85 -30.12
N ALA A 553 11.30 25.26 -29.58
CA ALA A 553 11.37 26.25 -28.51
C ALA A 553 12.33 27.36 -28.91
N THR A 554 11.80 28.57 -29.05
CA THR A 554 12.58 29.78 -29.44
C THR A 554 12.76 30.67 -28.21
N VAL A 555 13.97 31.09 -27.95
CA VAL A 555 14.31 32.01 -26.86
C VAL A 555 14.63 33.39 -27.43
N SER A 556 13.92 34.42 -26.95
CA SER A 556 14.15 35.78 -27.38
C SER A 556 13.58 36.80 -26.37
N THR A 557 13.71 38.07 -26.63
CA THR A 557 13.00 39.12 -25.87
C THR A 557 11.54 39.22 -26.33
N HIS A 558 10.68 39.77 -25.48
CA HIS A 558 9.27 40.02 -25.82
C HIS A 558 9.12 40.83 -27.09
N GLU A 559 9.88 41.93 -27.23
CA GLU A 559 9.85 42.83 -28.39
C GLU A 559 10.27 42.11 -29.68
N SER A 560 11.31 41.30 -29.60
CA SER A 560 11.80 40.53 -30.75
C SER A 560 10.78 39.47 -31.19
N LEU A 561 10.10 38.80 -30.26
CA LEU A 561 9.04 37.84 -30.58
C LEU A 561 7.82 38.54 -31.20
N LEU A 562 7.43 39.72 -30.73
CA LEU A 562 6.38 40.51 -31.36
C LEU A 562 6.71 40.87 -32.80
N ALA A 563 7.98 41.11 -33.10
CA ALA A 563 8.42 41.41 -34.45
C ALA A 563 8.51 40.19 -35.38
N SER A 564 8.99 39.05 -34.84
CA SER A 564 9.36 37.86 -35.63
C SER A 564 8.31 36.77 -35.68
N SER A 565 7.44 36.59 -34.65
CA SER A 565 6.43 35.54 -34.60
C SER A 565 5.02 36.11 -34.76
N PRO A 566 4.34 35.87 -35.90
CA PRO A 566 2.96 36.29 -36.11
C PRO A 566 1.98 35.69 -35.07
N HIS A 567 2.15 34.41 -34.71
CA HIS A 567 1.29 33.74 -33.73
C HIS A 567 1.47 34.32 -32.33
N TYR A 568 2.71 34.59 -31.89
CA TYR A 568 2.97 35.25 -30.62
C TYR A 568 2.33 36.65 -30.57
N ARG A 569 2.47 37.43 -31.63
CA ARG A 569 1.86 38.76 -31.77
C ARG A 569 0.34 38.67 -31.67
N GLN A 570 -0.28 37.81 -32.47
CA GLN A 570 -1.74 37.61 -32.46
C GLN A 570 -2.25 37.24 -31.07
N LEU A 571 -1.56 36.33 -30.36
CA LEU A 571 -1.94 35.93 -29.02
C LEU A 571 -1.85 37.10 -28.03
N TYR A 572 -0.78 37.91 -28.13
CA TYR A 572 -0.59 39.08 -27.28
C TYR A 572 -1.64 40.18 -27.57
N GLU A 573 -1.87 40.52 -28.82
CA GLU A 573 -2.85 41.54 -29.26
C GLU A 573 -4.27 41.12 -28.84
N THR A 574 -4.65 39.86 -29.05
CA THR A 574 -5.97 39.35 -28.63
C THR A 574 -6.19 39.52 -27.13
N GLN A 575 -5.16 39.28 -26.32
CA GLN A 575 -5.24 39.47 -24.86
C GLN A 575 -5.23 40.96 -24.46
N ALA A 576 -4.48 41.80 -25.21
CA ALA A 576 -4.44 43.24 -24.98
C ALA A 576 -5.79 43.92 -25.34
N ASP A 577 -6.43 43.49 -26.42
CA ASP A 577 -7.75 44.00 -26.84
C ASP A 577 -8.88 43.61 -25.89
N GLN A 578 -8.87 42.38 -25.35
CA GLN A 578 -9.79 41.96 -24.30
C GLN A 578 -9.66 42.82 -23.03
N ILE A 579 -8.53 43.42 -22.83
CA ILE A 579 -8.22 44.31 -21.71
C ILE A 579 -8.77 45.72 -21.94
N SER A 580 -8.64 46.25 -23.15
CA SER A 580 -9.13 47.59 -23.50
C SER A 580 -10.64 47.64 -23.69
N GLY A 581 -11.26 46.55 -24.18
CA GLY A 581 -12.71 46.47 -24.38
C GLY A 581 -13.54 46.10 -23.14
N GLY A 582 -12.90 45.70 -22.03
CA GLY A 582 -13.55 45.44 -20.73
C GLY A 582 -13.56 46.62 -19.75
N ALA A 583 -13.13 47.79 -20.20
CA ALA A 583 -13.07 49.03 -19.41
C ALA A 583 -14.16 50.03 -19.79
N GLU A 584 -15.12 49.63 -20.64
CA GLU A 584 -16.36 50.37 -20.91
C GLU A 584 -17.54 49.64 -20.13
#